data_53426a5399931c0a4e29678e57ef2380
#
_entry.id   53426a5399931c0a4e29678e57ef2380
#
_cell.length_a   1.000
_cell.length_b   1.000
_cell.length_c   1.000
_cell.angle_alpha   90.00
_cell.angle_beta   90.00
_cell.angle_gamma   90.00
#
_symmetry.space_group_name_H-M   'P 1'
#
loop_
_entity.id
_entity.type
_entity.pdbx_description
1 polymer ?
#
loop_
_entity_poly.entity_id
_entity_poly.type
_entity_poly.pdbx_seq_one_letter_code
_entity_poly.pdbx_strand_id
1 'polypeptide(L)'
;MLKIIWVFENIYRKKDAYSKMNILLMLASVKLWKKHHPEDITWLYCDNITKELLERLEVTSLYDNIEVIDFDSKIDKENFWASSKLKVLSLQTEPVIIMDCDTLVFKPFKHHLESDTVLYTNKEYGRGY
;
A
#
# COMPACT_ATOMS: atom_id res chain seq x y z
N MET A 1 -3.79 14.63 11.51
CA MET A 1 -3.23 14.33 10.19
C MET A 1 -2.36 13.10 10.29
N LEU A 2 -2.68 12.07 9.52
CA LEU A 2 -1.99 10.79 9.56
C LEU A 2 -1.20 10.60 8.26
N LYS A 3 -0.11 9.84 8.33
CA LYS A 3 0.63 9.36 7.16
C LYS A 3 0.12 7.97 6.81
N ILE A 4 -0.44 7.83 5.62
CA ILE A 4 -0.97 6.58 5.11
C ILE A 4 -0.06 6.09 3.99
N ILE A 5 0.36 4.85 4.07
CA ILE A 5 1.35 4.28 3.16
C ILE A 5 0.76 3.08 2.42
N TRP A 6 0.88 3.11 1.10
CA TRP A 6 0.73 1.94 0.22
C TRP A 6 2.10 1.46 -0.19
N VAL A 7 2.27 0.16 -0.28
CA VAL A 7 3.51 -0.47 -0.75
C VAL A 7 3.17 -1.36 -1.93
N PHE A 8 3.80 -1.10 -3.05
CA PHE A 8 3.58 -1.88 -4.26
C PHE A 8 4.91 -2.23 -4.93
N GLU A 9 5.17 -3.54 -5.06
CA GLU A 9 6.28 -4.08 -5.82
C GLU A 9 5.72 -4.90 -6.98
N ASN A 10 6.14 -4.59 -8.20
CA ASN A 10 5.70 -5.32 -9.38
C ASN A 10 6.53 -6.61 -9.56
N ILE A 11 6.22 -7.62 -8.75
CA ILE A 11 6.90 -8.92 -8.79
C ILE A 11 6.32 -9.87 -9.84
N TYR A 12 5.12 -9.59 -10.37
CA TYR A 12 4.40 -10.49 -11.27
C TYR A 12 4.56 -10.10 -12.74
N ARG A 13 5.78 -9.86 -13.16
CA ARG A 13 6.11 -9.45 -14.55
C ARG A 13 5.54 -10.38 -15.63
N LYS A 14 5.24 -11.64 -15.29
CA LYS A 14 4.76 -12.66 -16.24
C LYS A 14 3.23 -12.76 -16.35
N LYS A 15 2.46 -12.03 -15.52
CA LYS A 15 1.00 -12.10 -15.49
C LYS A 15 0.39 -10.69 -15.60
N ASP A 16 0.44 -10.12 -16.79
CA ASP A 16 -0.04 -8.74 -17.05
C ASP A 16 -1.45 -8.42 -16.52
N ALA A 17 -2.38 -9.35 -16.64
CA ALA A 17 -3.76 -9.14 -16.20
C ALA A 17 -3.88 -8.97 -14.67
N TYR A 18 -3.14 -9.77 -13.91
CA TYR A 18 -3.15 -9.69 -12.45
C TYR A 18 -2.51 -8.39 -11.96
N SER A 19 -1.43 -7.99 -12.59
CA SER A 19 -0.75 -6.73 -12.29
C SER A 19 -1.63 -5.51 -12.55
N LYS A 20 -2.39 -5.50 -13.66
CA LYS A 20 -3.33 -4.42 -14.01
C LYS A 20 -4.45 -4.28 -12.98
N MET A 21 -5.06 -5.38 -12.55
CA MET A 21 -6.10 -5.37 -11.53
C MET A 21 -5.57 -4.83 -10.20
N ASN A 22 -4.39 -5.23 -9.78
CA ASN A 22 -3.77 -4.74 -8.56
C ASN A 22 -3.48 -3.23 -8.61
N ILE A 23 -3.02 -2.73 -9.75
CA ILE A 23 -2.83 -1.29 -9.96
C ILE A 23 -4.17 -0.55 -9.84
N LEU A 24 -5.22 -1.03 -10.48
CA LEU A 24 -6.54 -0.40 -10.40
C LEU A 24 -7.09 -0.38 -8.97
N LEU A 25 -6.95 -1.48 -8.24
CA LEU A 25 -7.35 -1.56 -6.83
C LEU A 25 -6.57 -0.58 -5.96
N MET A 26 -5.27 -0.48 -6.17
CA MET A 26 -4.42 0.46 -5.45
C MET A 26 -4.82 1.92 -5.71
N LEU A 27 -5.11 2.27 -6.96
CA LEU A 27 -5.57 3.62 -7.31
C LEU A 27 -6.96 3.91 -6.72
N ALA A 28 -7.86 2.94 -6.73
CA ALA A 28 -9.16 3.05 -6.08
C ALA A 28 -9.04 3.21 -4.57
N SER A 29 -8.12 2.46 -3.95
CA SER A 29 -7.85 2.52 -2.51
C SER A 29 -7.44 3.93 -2.07
N VAL A 30 -6.43 4.52 -2.69
CA VAL A 30 -5.98 5.87 -2.34
C VAL A 30 -7.04 6.94 -2.63
N LYS A 31 -7.76 6.80 -3.73
CA LYS A 31 -8.82 7.75 -4.10
C LYS A 31 -9.98 7.74 -3.09
N LEU A 32 -10.39 6.55 -2.64
CA LEU A 32 -11.41 6.40 -1.61
C LEU A 32 -10.93 6.92 -0.25
N TRP A 33 -9.68 6.64 0.11
CA TRP A 33 -9.12 7.19 1.34
C TRP A 33 -9.18 8.72 1.35
N LYS A 34 -8.66 9.36 0.32
CA LYS A 34 -8.67 10.83 0.19
C LYS A 34 -10.07 11.43 0.19
N LYS A 35 -11.03 10.73 -0.39
CA LYS A 35 -12.43 11.17 -0.37
C LYS A 35 -12.98 11.28 1.05
N HIS A 36 -12.63 10.35 1.93
CA HIS A 36 -13.17 10.26 3.28
C HIS A 36 -12.26 10.87 4.35
N HIS A 37 -10.97 11.04 4.05
CA HIS A 37 -9.94 11.57 4.95
C HIS A 37 -9.02 12.54 4.19
N PRO A 38 -9.56 13.69 3.72
CA PRO A 38 -8.81 14.60 2.83
C PRO A 38 -7.61 15.28 3.48
N GLU A 39 -7.55 15.29 4.81
CA GLU A 39 -6.47 15.90 5.58
C GLU A 39 -5.24 15.02 5.76
N ASP A 40 -5.34 13.72 5.45
CA ASP A 40 -4.24 12.79 5.59
C ASP A 40 -3.26 12.88 4.44
N ILE A 41 -2.00 12.57 4.72
CA ILE A 41 -0.94 12.55 3.71
C ILE A 41 -0.78 11.14 3.18
N THR A 42 -0.88 10.97 1.87
CA THR A 42 -0.79 9.69 1.20
C THR A 42 0.58 9.49 0.55
N TRP A 43 1.18 8.33 0.85
CA TRP A 43 2.47 7.92 0.33
C TRP A 43 2.36 6.60 -0.42
N LEU A 44 3.04 6.52 -1.55
CA LEU A 44 3.28 5.26 -2.24
C LEU A 44 4.77 4.97 -2.23
N TYR A 45 5.14 3.80 -1.72
CA TYR A 45 6.48 3.22 -1.91
C TYR A 45 6.36 2.12 -2.96
N CYS A 46 7.12 2.23 -4.02
CA CYS A 46 7.04 1.28 -5.13
C CYS A 46 8.39 1.09 -5.82
N ASP A 47 8.45 0.12 -6.71
CA ASP A 47 9.58 -0.04 -7.61
C ASP A 47 9.53 0.96 -8.78
N ASN A 48 10.64 1.05 -9.52
CA ASN A 48 10.75 1.98 -10.63
C ASN A 48 9.77 1.67 -11.77
N ILE A 49 9.51 0.40 -12.02
CA ILE A 49 8.58 -0.04 -13.07
C ILE A 49 7.16 0.46 -12.76
N THR A 50 6.73 0.36 -11.52
CA THR A 50 5.43 0.87 -11.08
C THR A 50 5.36 2.39 -11.23
N LYS A 51 6.39 3.12 -10.81
CA LYS A 51 6.42 4.58 -10.96
C LYS A 51 6.31 5.01 -12.42
N GLU A 52 7.09 4.42 -13.30
CA GLU A 52 7.04 4.70 -14.74
C GLU A 52 5.66 4.43 -15.34
N LEU A 53 5.01 3.35 -14.91
CA LEU A 53 3.64 3.03 -15.32
C LEU A 53 2.65 4.10 -14.88
N LEU A 54 2.73 4.54 -13.61
CA LEU A 54 1.84 5.58 -13.09
C LEU A 54 2.05 6.93 -13.77
N GLU A 55 3.29 7.27 -14.13
CA GLU A 55 3.61 8.46 -14.90
C GLU A 55 2.99 8.40 -16.32
N ARG A 56 3.11 7.27 -17.00
CA ARG A 56 2.48 7.06 -18.33
C ARG A 56 0.95 7.12 -18.28
N LEU A 57 0.36 6.68 -17.18
CA LEU A 57 -1.09 6.76 -16.96
C LEU A 57 -1.56 8.13 -16.45
N GLU A 58 -0.62 9.04 -16.17
CA GLU A 58 -0.90 10.39 -15.65
C GLU A 58 -1.69 10.39 -14.33
N VAL A 59 -1.42 9.41 -13.46
CA VAL A 59 -2.13 9.23 -12.18
C VAL A 59 -1.26 9.42 -10.94
N THR A 60 -0.04 9.89 -11.10
CA THR A 60 0.88 10.12 -9.96
C THR A 60 0.33 11.13 -8.95
N SER A 61 -0.48 12.08 -9.40
CA SER A 61 -1.11 13.09 -8.53
C SER A 61 -2.13 12.55 -7.54
N LEU A 62 -2.53 11.29 -7.67
CA LEU A 62 -3.39 10.63 -6.68
C LEU A 62 -2.70 10.44 -5.33
N TYR A 63 -1.37 10.34 -5.32
CA TYR A 63 -0.58 10.31 -4.10
C TYR A 63 0.06 11.67 -3.84
N ASP A 64 0.16 12.07 -2.57
CA ASP A 64 0.89 13.29 -2.22
C ASP A 64 2.39 13.10 -2.40
N ASN A 65 2.88 11.87 -2.15
CA ASN A 65 4.28 11.51 -2.34
C ASN A 65 4.41 10.10 -2.94
N ILE A 66 5.34 9.95 -3.86
CA ILE A 66 5.75 8.66 -4.40
C ILE A 66 7.26 8.52 -4.22
N GLU A 67 7.67 7.46 -3.55
CA GLU A 67 9.07 7.15 -3.32
C GLU A 67 9.42 5.80 -3.95
N VAL A 68 10.42 5.80 -4.80
CA VAL A 68 10.96 4.58 -5.41
C VAL A 68 12.02 4.01 -4.47
N ILE A 69 11.83 2.76 -4.08
CA ILE A 69 12.82 2.02 -3.31
C ILE A 69 13.22 0.74 -4.05
N ASP A 70 14.44 0.30 -3.77
CA ASP A 70 14.93 -1.00 -4.26
C ASP A 70 14.51 -2.08 -3.27
N PHE A 71 13.57 -2.92 -3.70
CA PHE A 71 13.16 -4.09 -2.93
C PHE A 71 14.16 -5.22 -3.16
N ASP A 72 14.68 -5.80 -2.09
CA ASP A 72 15.71 -6.83 -2.16
C ASP A 72 15.24 -8.04 -3.00
N SER A 73 15.89 -8.24 -4.16
CA SER A 73 15.58 -9.33 -5.08
C SER A 73 16.03 -10.71 -4.57
N LYS A 74 16.87 -10.77 -3.53
CA LYS A 74 17.35 -12.02 -2.92
C LYS A 74 16.33 -12.64 -1.96
N ILE A 75 15.36 -11.87 -1.51
CA ILE A 75 14.29 -12.36 -0.64
C ILE A 75 13.30 -13.16 -1.48
N ASP A 76 13.00 -14.37 -1.05
CA ASP A 76 11.95 -15.19 -1.64
C ASP A 76 10.57 -14.58 -1.33
N LYS A 77 10.00 -13.91 -2.32
CA LYS A 77 8.70 -13.21 -2.19
C LYS A 77 7.51 -14.18 -2.14
N GLU A 78 7.66 -15.40 -2.63
CA GLU A 78 6.60 -16.40 -2.55
C GLU A 78 6.42 -16.90 -1.12
N ASN A 79 7.51 -17.11 -0.41
CA ASN A 79 7.49 -17.53 0.99
C ASN A 79 7.44 -16.37 1.98
N PHE A 80 7.94 -15.18 1.59
CA PHE A 80 7.95 -14.00 2.44
C PHE A 80 7.35 -12.77 1.73
N TRP A 81 6.10 -12.87 1.38
CA TRP A 81 5.34 -11.86 0.65
C TRP A 81 5.22 -10.49 1.36
N ALA A 82 5.30 -10.47 2.69
CA ALA A 82 5.25 -9.23 3.47
C ALA A 82 6.58 -8.47 3.54
N SER A 83 7.66 -8.98 2.96
CA SER A 83 9.01 -8.41 3.09
C SER A 83 9.11 -6.97 2.63
N SER A 84 8.41 -6.60 1.56
CA SER A 84 8.40 -5.23 1.03
C SER A 84 7.75 -4.25 2.01
N LYS A 85 6.66 -4.63 2.66
CA LYS A 85 6.00 -3.83 3.70
C LYS A 85 6.89 -3.66 4.92
N LEU A 86 7.57 -4.73 5.35
CA LEU A 86 8.50 -4.67 6.49
C LEU A 86 9.69 -3.77 6.19
N LYS A 87 10.22 -3.80 4.96
CA LYS A 87 11.28 -2.87 4.54
C LYS A 87 10.81 -1.43 4.64
N VAL A 88 9.64 -1.10 4.12
CA VAL A 88 9.08 0.25 4.20
C VAL A 88 8.82 0.67 5.65
N LEU A 89 8.30 -0.23 6.49
CA LEU A 89 8.11 0.03 7.92
C LEU A 89 9.42 0.37 8.63
N SER A 90 10.50 -0.32 8.30
CA SER A 90 11.82 -0.07 8.90
C SER A 90 12.39 1.31 8.60
N LEU A 91 11.90 1.98 7.56
CA LEU A 91 12.29 3.34 7.17
C LEU A 91 11.51 4.44 7.90
N GLN A 92 10.44 4.06 8.61
CA GLN A 92 9.58 5.03 9.27
C GLN A 92 10.07 5.35 10.68
N THR A 93 10.09 6.63 11.01
CA THR A 93 10.50 7.15 12.33
C THR A 93 9.31 7.66 13.14
N GLU A 94 8.15 7.74 12.55
CA GLU A 94 6.90 8.21 13.15
C GLU A 94 5.79 7.17 12.97
N PRO A 95 4.72 7.23 13.77
CA PRO A 95 3.56 6.36 13.59
C PRO A 95 2.95 6.53 12.19
N VAL A 96 2.70 5.41 11.52
CA VAL A 96 2.13 5.37 10.18
C VAL A 96 1.05 4.29 10.08
N ILE A 97 0.16 4.43 9.11
CA ILE A 97 -0.77 3.38 8.73
C ILE A 97 -0.31 2.79 7.41
N ILE A 98 -0.09 1.48 7.39
CA ILE A 98 0.11 0.75 6.13
C ILE A 98 -1.21 0.20 5.66
N MET A 99 -1.59 0.62 4.47
CA MET A 99 -2.81 0.21 3.80
C MET A 99 -2.50 -0.87 2.78
N ASP A 100 -3.25 -1.97 2.81
CA ASP A 100 -3.18 -2.95 1.73
C ASP A 100 -3.73 -2.37 0.43
N CYS A 101 -3.09 -2.71 -0.69
CA CYS A 101 -3.43 -2.13 -1.99
C CYS A 101 -4.85 -2.45 -2.46
N ASP A 102 -5.46 -3.50 -1.94
CA ASP A 102 -6.82 -3.94 -2.24
C ASP A 102 -7.85 -3.54 -1.16
N THR A 103 -7.44 -2.78 -0.15
CA THR A 103 -8.36 -2.29 0.89
C THR A 103 -9.08 -1.05 0.40
N LEU A 104 -10.41 -1.13 0.35
CA LEU A 104 -11.30 -0.06 -0.09
C LEU A 104 -12.10 0.49 1.09
N VAL A 105 -11.93 1.76 1.40
CA VAL A 105 -12.59 2.44 2.52
C VAL A 105 -13.75 3.27 2.00
N PHE A 106 -14.98 2.90 2.37
CA PHE A 106 -16.20 3.52 1.85
C PHE A 106 -16.83 4.54 2.80
N LYS A 107 -16.28 4.72 3.99
CA LYS A 107 -16.77 5.70 4.98
C LYS A 107 -15.63 6.14 5.90
N PRO A 108 -15.74 7.32 6.54
CA PRO A 108 -14.76 7.74 7.53
C PRO A 108 -14.73 6.78 8.72
N PHE A 109 -13.51 6.44 9.20
CA PHE A 109 -13.36 5.61 10.39
C PHE A 109 -12.19 6.02 11.30
N LYS A 110 -11.74 7.26 11.17
CA LYS A 110 -10.60 7.82 11.90
C LYS A 110 -10.70 7.70 13.43
N HIS A 111 -11.92 7.80 13.95
CA HIS A 111 -12.16 7.67 15.40
C HIS A 111 -11.74 6.30 15.96
N HIS A 112 -11.60 5.28 15.12
CA HIS A 112 -11.08 3.97 15.53
C HIS A 112 -9.54 3.91 15.56
N LEU A 113 -8.87 4.90 14.99
CA LEU A 113 -7.41 4.94 14.83
C LEU A 113 -6.71 5.76 15.93
N GLU A 114 -7.46 6.43 16.79
CA GLU A 114 -6.93 7.30 17.87
C GLU A 114 -6.56 6.53 19.14
N SER A 115 -6.72 5.21 19.14
CA SER A 115 -6.35 4.35 20.26
C SER A 115 -5.06 3.59 19.96
N ASP A 116 -4.31 3.23 21.01
CA ASP A 116 -3.14 2.34 20.90
C ASP A 116 -3.52 0.90 20.53
N THR A 117 -4.69 0.71 19.97
CA THR A 117 -5.25 -0.59 19.60
C THR A 117 -4.89 -0.95 18.17
N VAL A 118 -4.45 -2.17 17.95
CA VAL A 118 -4.26 -2.72 16.61
C VAL A 118 -5.61 -3.00 15.97
N LEU A 119 -5.87 -2.37 14.82
CA LEU A 119 -7.06 -2.61 14.01
C LEU A 119 -6.75 -3.61 12.91
N TYR A 120 -7.68 -4.49 12.64
CA TYR A 120 -7.60 -5.45 11.53
C TYR A 120 -8.99 -5.63 10.89
N THR A 121 -9.02 -5.91 9.60
CA THR A 121 -10.26 -6.12 8.86
C THR A 121 -10.75 -7.57 8.93
N ASN A 122 -9.81 -8.52 9.01
CA ASN A 122 -10.09 -9.94 9.06
C ASN A 122 -9.20 -10.62 10.08
N LYS A 123 -9.77 -11.57 10.81
CA LYS A 123 -9.01 -12.49 11.64
C LYS A 123 -8.84 -13.80 10.88
N GLU A 124 -7.63 -14.07 10.43
CA GLU A 124 -7.30 -15.36 9.85
C GLU A 124 -6.97 -16.34 10.97
N TYR A 125 -7.74 -17.40 11.05
CA TYR A 125 -7.39 -18.53 11.90
C TYR A 125 -6.41 -19.39 11.11
N GLY A 126 -5.16 -19.45 11.59
CA GLY A 126 -4.18 -20.37 11.01
C GLY A 126 -4.78 -21.77 10.92
N ARG A 127 -4.83 -22.34 9.74
CA ARG A 127 -5.07 -23.76 9.61
C ARG A 127 -3.88 -24.44 10.25
N GLY A 128 -4.11 -25.13 11.37
CA GLY A 128 -3.06 -25.93 12.00
C GLY A 128 -2.50 -26.90 10.96
N TYR A 129 -1.22 -26.79 10.73
CA TYR A 129 -0.47 -27.77 9.94
C TYR A 129 -0.18 -28.98 10.83
#